data_552c97856e5f34258e3204aed6923644
#
_entry.id   552c97856e5f34258e3204aed6923644
#
_cell.length_a   1.000
_cell.length_b   1.000
_cell.length_c   1.000
_cell.angle_alpha   90.00
_cell.angle_beta   90.00
_cell.angle_gamma   90.00
#
_symmetry.space_group_name_H-M   'P 1'
#
loop_
_entity.id
_entity.type
_entity.pdbx_description
1 polymer ?
#
loop_
_entity_poly.entity_id
_entity_poly.type
_entity_poly.pdbx_seq_one_letter_code
_entity_poly.pdbx_strand_id
1 'polypeptide(L)'
;MRSRKRGCGGSGIRRGACAGKRKREFNSLAEIVAHYIGNTRREAEEELAYYGSCPSLAETIWRAANAMRPKDGKRHDHQRRIPGSALARLGRRLLVLEENVQNSKSFADLLGLVKDTSKDLMHIGELVIYDTALRI
;
A
#
# COMPACT_ATOMS: atom_id res chain seq x y z
N MET A 1 54.18 6.18 -40.90
CA MET A 1 52.72 6.28 -40.60
C MET A 1 52.16 4.88 -40.33
N ARG A 2 51.88 4.53 -39.09
CA ARG A 2 51.29 3.23 -38.71
C ARG A 2 49.91 3.45 -38.12
N SER A 3 48.89 3.05 -38.87
CA SER A 3 47.48 3.10 -38.49
C SER A 3 47.17 2.00 -37.45
N ARG A 4 46.67 2.38 -36.27
CA ARG A 4 46.18 1.45 -35.24
C ARG A 4 44.67 1.27 -35.41
N LYS A 5 44.24 0.09 -35.85
CA LYS A 5 42.83 -0.34 -35.78
C LYS A 5 42.46 -0.65 -34.35
N ARG A 6 41.45 0.05 -33.80
CA ARG A 6 40.82 -0.30 -32.53
C ARG A 6 39.67 -1.28 -32.79
N GLY A 7 39.80 -2.49 -32.25
CA GLY A 7 38.74 -3.47 -32.27
C GLY A 7 37.61 -3.09 -31.29
N CYS A 8 36.38 -3.01 -31.81
CA CYS A 8 35.19 -2.91 -31.01
C CYS A 8 34.84 -4.30 -30.46
N GLY A 9 35.10 -4.53 -29.18
CA GLY A 9 34.58 -5.69 -28.45
C GLY A 9 33.08 -5.48 -28.12
N GLY A 10 32.22 -6.18 -28.86
CA GLY A 10 30.80 -6.21 -28.58
C GLY A 10 30.52 -7.06 -27.35
N SER A 11 30.25 -6.43 -26.19
CA SER A 11 29.71 -7.12 -25.04
C SER A 11 28.22 -7.37 -25.25
N GLY A 12 27.87 -8.60 -25.60
CA GLY A 12 26.50 -9.06 -25.73
C GLY A 12 25.81 -9.04 -24.37
N ILE A 13 25.02 -8.01 -24.10
CA ILE A 13 24.10 -7.97 -22.96
C ILE A 13 23.01 -9.01 -23.23
N ARG A 14 23.12 -10.15 -22.56
CA ARG A 14 22.03 -11.14 -22.49
C ARG A 14 20.86 -10.46 -21.79
N ARG A 15 19.85 -10.04 -22.54
CA ARG A 15 18.56 -9.63 -22.00
C ARG A 15 17.94 -10.86 -21.35
N GLY A 16 18.03 -10.93 -20.01
CA GLY A 16 17.31 -11.92 -19.24
C GLY A 16 15.82 -11.79 -19.57
N ALA A 17 15.24 -12.85 -20.12
CA ALA A 17 13.81 -12.94 -20.34
C ALA A 17 13.12 -12.78 -18.97
N CYS A 18 12.46 -11.66 -18.74
CA CYS A 18 11.53 -11.52 -17.64
C CYS A 18 10.46 -12.57 -17.84
N ALA A 19 10.53 -13.65 -17.07
CA ALA A 19 9.48 -14.65 -17.01
C ALA A 19 8.22 -13.92 -16.50
N GLY A 20 7.36 -13.51 -17.44
CA GLY A 20 6.10 -12.87 -17.12
C GLY A 20 5.31 -13.81 -16.21
N LYS A 21 5.00 -13.36 -14.99
CA LYS A 21 4.10 -14.08 -14.11
C LYS A 21 2.80 -14.31 -14.89
N ARG A 22 2.52 -15.55 -15.30
CA ARG A 22 1.27 -15.90 -15.95
C ARG A 22 0.14 -15.44 -15.03
N LYS A 23 -0.76 -14.61 -15.54
CA LYS A 23 -1.98 -14.25 -14.82
C LYS A 23 -2.73 -15.55 -14.56
N ARG A 24 -3.05 -15.81 -13.30
CA ARG A 24 -3.86 -16.96 -12.93
C ARG A 24 -5.29 -16.67 -13.34
N GLU A 25 -5.85 -17.51 -14.19
CA GLU A 25 -7.25 -17.45 -14.57
C GLU A 25 -8.06 -18.32 -13.62
N PHE A 26 -9.19 -17.82 -13.15
CA PHE A 26 -10.13 -18.53 -12.29
C PHE A 26 -11.39 -18.85 -13.10
N ASN A 27 -11.87 -20.06 -13.01
CA ASN A 27 -13.04 -20.52 -13.76
C ASN A 27 -14.34 -20.42 -12.95
N SER A 28 -14.25 -20.16 -11.64
CA SER A 28 -15.43 -20.05 -10.77
C SER A 28 -15.16 -19.15 -9.57
N LEU A 29 -16.24 -18.63 -8.97
CA LEU A 29 -16.18 -17.90 -7.71
C LEU A 29 -15.60 -18.77 -6.58
N ALA A 30 -15.92 -20.05 -6.55
CA ALA A 30 -15.40 -20.97 -5.55
C ALA A 30 -13.86 -21.09 -5.62
N GLU A 31 -13.28 -21.11 -6.83
CA GLU A 31 -11.82 -21.11 -7.01
C GLU A 31 -11.18 -19.80 -6.52
N ILE A 32 -11.83 -18.66 -6.78
CA ILE A 32 -11.36 -17.35 -6.28
C ILE A 32 -11.34 -17.34 -4.75
N VAL A 33 -12.44 -17.78 -4.12
CA VAL A 33 -12.57 -17.83 -2.66
C VAL A 33 -11.54 -18.79 -2.05
N ALA A 34 -11.40 -20.00 -2.61
CA ALA A 34 -10.41 -20.97 -2.15
C ALA A 34 -8.97 -20.43 -2.26
N HIS A 35 -8.66 -19.77 -3.36
CA HIS A 35 -7.35 -19.13 -3.54
C HIS A 35 -7.12 -18.00 -2.54
N TYR A 36 -8.11 -17.16 -2.28
CA TYR A 36 -8.01 -16.09 -1.28
C TYR A 36 -7.76 -16.65 0.11
N ILE A 37 -8.57 -17.63 0.55
CA ILE A 37 -8.43 -18.26 1.87
C ILE A 37 -7.05 -18.92 2.02
N GLY A 38 -6.58 -19.63 1.00
CA GLY A 38 -5.30 -20.35 1.06
C GLY A 38 -4.04 -19.50 0.95
N ASN A 39 -4.11 -18.32 0.30
CA ASN A 39 -2.91 -17.56 -0.06
C ASN A 39 -2.90 -16.10 0.38
N THR A 40 -4.07 -15.45 0.50
CA THR A 40 -4.15 -14.00 0.70
C THR A 40 -4.66 -13.63 2.10
N ARG A 41 -5.59 -14.42 2.63
CA ARG A 41 -6.23 -14.14 3.92
C ARG A 41 -5.21 -14.00 5.05
N ARG A 42 -4.27 -14.92 5.12
CA ARG A 42 -3.23 -14.91 6.15
C ARG A 42 -2.39 -13.62 6.10
N GLU A 43 -1.97 -13.21 4.90
CA GLU A 43 -1.20 -11.97 4.73
C GLU A 43 -2.01 -10.73 5.15
N ALA A 44 -3.32 -10.72 4.83
CA ALA A 44 -4.22 -9.65 5.24
C ALA A 44 -4.42 -9.61 6.77
N GLU A 45 -4.57 -10.76 7.42
CA GLU A 45 -4.69 -10.87 8.88
C GLU A 45 -3.38 -10.44 9.57
N GLU A 46 -2.22 -10.83 9.06
CA GLU A 46 -0.91 -10.39 9.55
C GLU A 46 -0.72 -8.87 9.39
N GLU A 47 -1.19 -8.29 8.29
CA GLU A 47 -1.15 -6.84 8.08
C GLU A 47 -2.02 -6.10 9.08
N LEU A 48 -3.27 -6.52 9.28
CA LEU A 48 -4.17 -5.89 10.26
C LEU A 48 -3.65 -6.04 11.69
N ALA A 49 -3.11 -7.21 12.04
CA ALA A 49 -2.50 -7.42 13.35
C ALA A 49 -1.31 -6.47 13.61
N TYR A 50 -0.53 -6.16 12.57
CA TYR A 50 0.57 -5.19 12.69
C TYR A 50 0.09 -3.80 13.08
N TYR A 51 -0.95 -3.29 12.42
CA TYR A 51 -1.50 -1.98 12.78
C TYR A 51 -2.15 -2.00 14.17
N GLY A 52 -2.88 -3.08 14.52
CA GLY A 52 -3.48 -3.27 15.84
C GLY A 52 -2.47 -3.43 16.98
N SER A 53 -1.21 -3.78 16.69
CA SER A 53 -0.12 -3.92 17.67
C SER A 53 0.69 -2.63 17.89
N CYS A 54 0.36 -1.53 17.23
CA CYS A 54 1.05 -0.26 17.44
C CYS A 54 0.91 0.22 18.88
N PRO A 55 1.95 0.87 19.45
CA PRO A 55 1.95 1.25 20.86
C PRO A 55 0.95 2.34 21.22
N SER A 56 0.41 3.07 20.23
CA SER A 56 -0.61 4.10 20.43
C SER A 56 -1.50 4.25 19.19
N LEU A 57 -2.70 4.81 19.39
CA LEU A 57 -3.59 5.15 18.29
C LEU A 57 -2.94 6.15 17.31
N ALA A 58 -2.21 7.13 17.82
CA ALA A 58 -1.48 8.09 17.00
C ALA A 58 -0.49 7.40 16.06
N GLU A 59 0.23 6.40 16.54
CA GLU A 59 1.16 5.62 15.71
C GLU A 59 0.41 4.79 14.66
N THR A 60 -0.72 4.18 15.04
CA THR A 60 -1.59 3.44 14.10
C THR A 60 -2.08 4.37 12.99
N ILE A 61 -2.62 5.54 13.33
CA ILE A 61 -3.10 6.54 12.37
C ILE A 61 -1.98 6.94 11.42
N TRP A 62 -0.79 7.24 11.95
CA TRP A 62 0.35 7.66 11.14
C TRP A 62 0.79 6.58 10.16
N ARG A 63 0.97 5.35 10.62
CA ARG A 63 1.37 4.23 9.78
C ARG A 63 0.32 3.87 8.74
N ALA A 64 -0.97 3.85 9.13
CA ALA A 64 -2.09 3.58 8.23
C ALA A 64 -2.19 4.62 7.11
N ALA A 65 -2.17 5.90 7.43
CA ALA A 65 -2.24 6.98 6.45
C ALA A 65 -1.05 7.00 5.48
N ASN A 66 0.14 6.68 5.97
CA ASN A 66 1.36 6.59 5.14
C ASN A 66 1.52 5.23 4.45
N ALA A 67 0.56 4.31 4.63
CA ALA A 67 0.55 2.99 4.02
C ALA A 67 1.84 2.17 4.26
N MET A 68 2.33 2.17 5.50
CA MET A 68 3.58 1.51 5.87
C MET A 68 3.38 0.00 6.02
N ARG A 69 4.14 -0.80 5.27
CA ARG A 69 4.05 -2.27 5.33
C ARG A 69 4.69 -2.83 6.60
N PRO A 70 4.12 -3.91 7.17
CA PRO A 70 4.71 -4.59 8.34
C PRO A 70 6.14 -5.07 8.10
N LYS A 71 6.40 -5.62 6.92
CA LYS A 71 7.63 -6.35 6.58
C LYS A 71 8.88 -5.49 6.58
N ASP A 72 8.82 -4.28 6.08
CA ASP A 72 9.99 -3.44 5.81
C ASP A 72 9.78 -1.95 6.07
N GLY A 73 8.61 -1.56 6.58
CA GLY A 73 8.23 -0.16 6.81
C GLY A 73 8.12 0.68 5.53
N LYS A 74 8.27 0.06 4.36
CA LYS A 74 8.09 0.77 3.09
C LYS A 74 6.61 0.91 2.76
N ARG A 75 6.32 1.78 1.82
CA ARG A 75 4.96 1.98 1.36
C ARG A 75 4.44 0.78 0.57
N HIS A 76 3.15 0.47 0.70
CA HIS A 76 2.47 -0.54 -0.12
C HIS A 76 2.60 -0.26 -1.61
N ASP A 77 2.77 -1.29 -2.42
CA ASP A 77 3.12 -1.17 -3.84
C ASP A 77 2.08 -0.41 -4.66
N HIS A 78 0.79 -0.64 -4.40
CA HIS A 78 -0.30 0.06 -5.10
C HIS A 78 -0.42 1.55 -4.71
N GLN A 79 0.16 1.96 -3.60
CA GLN A 79 0.18 3.35 -3.14
C GLN A 79 1.52 4.07 -3.40
N ARG A 80 2.50 3.41 -4.01
CA ARG A 80 3.81 4.01 -4.33
C ARG A 80 3.74 5.23 -5.23
N ARG A 81 2.74 5.28 -6.12
CA ARG A 81 2.56 6.38 -7.08
C ARG A 81 1.96 7.64 -6.45
N ILE A 82 1.45 7.54 -5.22
CA ILE A 82 0.87 8.68 -4.52
C ILE A 82 2.02 9.48 -3.89
N PRO A 83 2.04 10.81 -4.06
CA PRO A 83 3.05 11.64 -3.42
C PRO A 83 3.08 11.43 -1.90
N GLY A 84 4.27 11.21 -1.33
CA GLY A 84 4.41 11.01 0.12
C GLY A 84 3.91 12.20 0.93
N SER A 85 4.03 13.40 0.40
CA SER A 85 3.49 14.62 1.00
C SER A 85 1.96 14.60 1.14
N ALA A 86 1.24 13.99 0.20
CA ALA A 86 -0.22 13.88 0.25
C ALA A 86 -0.65 12.92 1.38
N LEU A 87 -0.01 11.75 1.48
CA LEU A 87 -0.26 10.78 2.55
C LEU A 87 0.11 11.34 3.93
N ALA A 88 1.26 12.00 4.04
CA ALA A 88 1.68 12.64 5.29
C ALA A 88 0.72 13.76 5.71
N ARG A 89 0.12 14.49 4.76
CA ARG A 89 -0.88 15.51 5.04
C ARG A 89 -2.18 14.88 5.57
N LEU A 90 -2.63 13.78 4.97
CA LEU A 90 -3.76 13.01 5.48
C LEU A 90 -3.48 12.52 6.91
N GLY A 91 -2.30 11.93 7.15
CA GLY A 91 -1.90 11.48 8.49
C GLY A 91 -1.93 12.58 9.53
N ARG A 92 -1.36 13.76 9.24
CA ARG A 92 -1.38 14.90 10.16
C ARG A 92 -2.80 15.39 10.47
N ARG A 93 -3.70 15.41 9.48
CA ARG A 93 -5.09 15.81 9.70
C ARG A 93 -5.85 14.81 10.58
N LEU A 94 -5.63 13.51 10.35
CA LEU A 94 -6.25 12.47 11.16
C LEU A 94 -5.71 12.47 12.60
N LEU A 95 -4.43 12.78 12.81
CA LEU A 95 -3.86 12.94 14.15
C LEU A 95 -4.52 14.08 14.94
N VAL A 96 -4.88 15.19 14.30
CA VAL A 96 -5.66 16.26 14.94
C VAL A 96 -7.05 15.78 15.35
N LEU A 97 -7.59 14.78 14.68
CA LEU A 97 -8.89 14.17 14.92
C LEU A 97 -8.80 12.83 15.68
N GLU A 98 -7.70 12.58 16.39
CA GLU A 98 -7.45 11.30 17.08
C GLU A 98 -8.61 10.92 18.01
N GLU A 99 -9.16 11.88 18.76
CA GLU A 99 -10.31 11.64 19.62
C GLU A 99 -11.58 11.23 18.84
N ASN A 100 -11.82 11.83 17.67
CA ASN A 100 -12.92 11.45 16.80
C ASN A 100 -12.72 10.03 16.23
N VAL A 101 -11.49 9.68 15.88
CA VAL A 101 -11.12 8.32 15.45
C VAL A 101 -11.41 7.33 16.57
N GLN A 102 -10.96 7.62 17.78
CA GLN A 102 -11.18 6.76 18.95
C GLN A 102 -12.67 6.58 19.30
N ASN A 103 -13.47 7.60 19.07
CA ASN A 103 -14.92 7.60 19.37
C ASN A 103 -15.77 7.00 18.23
N SER A 104 -15.17 6.63 17.08
CA SER A 104 -15.88 5.97 15.99
C SER A 104 -16.40 4.60 16.47
N LYS A 105 -17.71 4.36 16.29
CA LYS A 105 -18.38 3.15 16.78
C LYS A 105 -18.48 2.03 15.75
N SER A 106 -18.20 2.36 14.49
CA SER A 106 -18.28 1.43 13.37
C SER A 106 -17.24 1.75 12.30
N PHE A 107 -16.96 0.77 11.46
CA PHE A 107 -16.12 1.00 10.26
C PHE A 107 -16.71 2.09 9.35
N ALA A 108 -18.04 2.15 9.23
CA ALA A 108 -18.71 3.17 8.43
C ALA A 108 -18.47 4.59 8.97
N ASP A 109 -18.50 4.79 10.30
CA ASP A 109 -18.18 6.07 10.92
C ASP A 109 -16.74 6.48 10.65
N LEU A 110 -15.81 5.55 10.84
CA LEU A 110 -14.39 5.80 10.59
C LEU A 110 -14.11 6.09 9.11
N LEU A 111 -14.71 5.32 8.20
CA LEU A 111 -14.60 5.55 6.77
C LEU A 111 -15.12 6.94 6.37
N GLY A 112 -16.26 7.35 6.92
CA GLY A 112 -16.83 8.68 6.75
C GLY A 112 -15.89 9.77 7.23
N LEU A 113 -15.31 9.62 8.42
CA LEU A 113 -14.34 10.55 8.98
C LEU A 113 -13.09 10.71 8.10
N VAL A 114 -12.51 9.61 7.65
CA VAL A 114 -11.34 9.62 6.74
C VAL A 114 -11.70 10.30 5.42
N LYS A 115 -12.86 9.98 4.86
CA LYS A 115 -13.38 10.58 3.62
C LYS A 115 -13.54 12.10 3.76
N ASP A 116 -14.16 12.56 4.82
CA ASP A 116 -14.38 13.99 5.08
C ASP A 116 -13.06 14.74 5.28
N THR A 117 -12.14 14.14 6.00
CA THR A 117 -10.80 14.69 6.24
C THR A 117 -9.96 14.83 4.96
N SER A 118 -10.24 14.02 3.95
CA SER A 118 -9.49 13.97 2.69
C SER A 118 -10.09 14.75 1.53
N LYS A 119 -11.30 15.33 1.66
CA LYS A 119 -12.09 15.93 0.56
C LYS A 119 -11.33 16.89 -0.35
N ASP A 120 -10.41 17.68 0.19
CA ASP A 120 -9.63 18.68 -0.52
C ASP A 120 -8.17 18.27 -0.74
N LEU A 121 -7.83 17.02 -0.43
CA LEU A 121 -6.49 16.50 -0.64
C LEU A 121 -6.35 15.90 -2.04
N MET A 122 -5.55 16.57 -2.87
CA MET A 122 -5.17 16.01 -4.17
C MET A 122 -4.45 14.66 -4.01
N HIS A 123 -4.66 13.77 -4.96
CA HIS A 123 -4.08 12.42 -5.03
C HIS A 123 -4.60 11.40 -4.00
N ILE A 124 -5.52 11.78 -3.11
CA ILE A 124 -6.16 10.85 -2.18
C ILE A 124 -7.49 10.39 -2.80
N GLY A 125 -7.48 9.18 -3.35
CA GLY A 125 -8.66 8.55 -3.96
C GLY A 125 -9.37 7.58 -3.01
N GLU A 126 -10.51 7.06 -3.44
CA GLU A 126 -11.38 6.15 -2.68
C GLU A 126 -10.63 4.92 -2.11
N LEU A 127 -9.69 4.34 -2.88
CA LEU A 127 -8.90 3.20 -2.40
C LEU A 127 -8.01 3.57 -1.21
N VAL A 128 -7.38 4.74 -1.24
CA VAL A 128 -6.53 5.20 -0.12
C VAL A 128 -7.38 5.46 1.12
N ILE A 129 -8.55 6.06 0.93
CA ILE A 129 -9.51 6.34 2.01
C ILE A 129 -9.93 5.03 2.68
N TYR A 130 -10.35 4.05 1.87
CA TYR A 130 -10.76 2.73 2.35
C TYR A 130 -9.64 2.00 3.08
N ASP A 131 -8.46 1.91 2.45
CA ASP A 131 -7.30 1.23 3.04
C ASP A 131 -6.85 1.89 4.35
N THR A 132 -6.89 3.22 4.42
CA THR A 132 -6.53 3.96 5.65
C THR A 132 -7.52 3.65 6.77
N ALA A 133 -8.83 3.70 6.49
CA ALA A 133 -9.85 3.39 7.48
C ALA A 133 -9.80 1.91 7.94
N LEU A 134 -9.47 0.98 7.02
CA LEU A 134 -9.35 -0.44 7.34
C LEU A 134 -8.17 -0.75 8.28
N ARG A 135 -7.10 0.05 8.20
CA ARG A 135 -5.86 -0.14 8.97
C ARG A 135 -5.88 0.56 10.34
N ILE A 136 -6.76 1.54 10.54
CA ILE A 136 -6.98 2.20 11.83
C ILE A 136 -7.92 1.36 12.71
#